data_682b12632e35b81a68e518bf8af8a711
#
_entry.id   682b12632e35b81a68e518bf8af8a711
#
_cell.length_a   1.000
_cell.length_b   1.000
_cell.length_c   1.000
_cell.angle_alpha   90.00
_cell.angle_beta   90.00
_cell.angle_gamma   90.00
#
_symmetry.space_group_name_H-M   'P 1'
#
loop_
_entity.id
_entity.type
_entity.pdbx_description
1 polymer ?
#
loop_
_entity_poly.entity_id
_entity_poly.type
_entity_poly.pdbx_seq_one_letter_code
_entity_poly.pdbx_strand_id
1 'polypeptide(L)'
;IRLSLVGSEMCIRDRYNKVQEGPTYYSYIAFDLFGGELMTSTGRPIDLINSLSNALHTFVSSQWNGYYKALLQVNNVMSIAEGLADSPTRNRVLGECRYFRAYIYLCLVTRFGDVPVLRQNTQAKVSRDPASMAWELVEEDLDAASGFLNGLSADSFYYVSPAAVTALKARVKLYLGKK
;
A
#
# COMPACT_ATOMS: atom_id res chain seq x y z
N ILE A 1 12.36 27.65 5.02
CA ILE A 1 11.21 27.18 5.79
C ILE A 1 11.66 25.86 6.40
N ARG A 2 11.94 25.88 7.72
CA ARG A 2 12.16 24.66 8.49
C ARG A 2 10.83 23.89 8.46
N LEU A 3 10.73 22.87 7.61
CA LEU A 3 9.81 21.78 7.86
C LEU A 3 10.29 21.16 9.17
N SER A 4 9.61 21.51 10.27
CA SER A 4 9.97 21.02 11.59
C SER A 4 9.84 19.49 11.58
N LEU A 5 10.67 18.79 12.36
CA LEU A 5 10.55 17.35 12.62
C LEU A 5 9.10 16.94 12.96
N VAL A 6 8.35 17.81 13.59
CA VAL A 6 6.92 17.63 13.91
C VAL A 6 6.07 17.47 12.64
N GLY A 7 6.37 18.19 11.56
CA GLY A 7 5.66 18.03 10.28
C GLY A 7 5.96 16.70 9.61
N SER A 8 7.18 16.19 9.72
CA SER A 8 7.55 14.88 9.14
C SER A 8 6.92 13.71 9.90
N GLU A 9 6.87 13.78 11.24
CA GLU A 9 6.23 12.74 12.06
C GLU A 9 4.71 12.70 11.85
N MET A 10 4.05 13.85 11.72
CA MET A 10 2.64 13.92 11.38
C MET A 10 2.37 13.31 9.98
N CYS A 11 3.22 13.58 9.00
CA CYS A 11 3.12 12.98 7.67
C CYS A 11 3.34 11.46 7.69
N ILE A 12 4.23 10.95 8.54
CA ILE A 12 4.45 9.51 8.73
C ILE A 12 3.20 8.87 9.34
N ARG A 13 2.67 9.45 10.41
CA ARG A 13 1.47 8.97 11.11
C ARG A 13 0.24 8.96 10.19
N ASP A 14 0.05 9.99 9.38
CA ASP A 14 -1.06 10.08 8.44
C ASP A 14 -0.99 8.99 7.36
N ARG A 15 0.20 8.60 6.89
CA ARG A 15 0.38 7.47 5.96
C ARG A 15 -0.08 6.15 6.57
N TYR A 16 0.33 5.85 7.79
CA TYR A 16 -0.10 4.63 8.49
C TYR A 16 -1.62 4.62 8.65
N ASN A 17 -2.21 5.74 9.06
CA ASN A 17 -3.65 5.86 9.21
C ASN A 17 -4.38 5.65 7.88
N LYS A 18 -3.92 6.27 6.78
CA LYS A 18 -4.57 6.14 5.46
C LYS A 18 -4.47 4.73 4.88
N VAL A 19 -3.41 4.00 5.17
CA VAL A 19 -3.29 2.59 4.77
C VAL A 19 -4.19 1.70 5.65
N GLN A 20 -4.38 2.03 6.93
CA GLN A 20 -5.22 1.27 7.86
C GLN A 20 -6.71 1.61 7.74
N GLU A 21 -7.06 2.87 7.44
CA GLU A 21 -8.45 3.29 7.26
C GLU A 21 -9.04 2.71 5.97
N GLY A 22 -10.29 2.31 6.02
CA GLY A 22 -11.08 1.93 4.85
C GLY A 22 -10.57 0.71 4.06
N PRO A 23 -9.43 0.78 3.34
CA PRO A 23 -9.05 -0.33 2.48
C PRO A 23 -8.69 -1.59 3.27
N THR A 24 -8.02 -1.47 4.41
CA THR A 24 -7.62 -2.64 5.21
C THR A 24 -8.81 -3.27 5.91
N TYR A 25 -9.69 -2.47 6.52
CA TYR A 25 -10.88 -2.99 7.22
C TYR A 25 -11.80 -3.76 6.26
N TYR A 26 -12.20 -3.14 5.14
CA TYR A 26 -13.08 -3.81 4.17
C TYR A 26 -12.40 -4.97 3.45
N SER A 27 -11.10 -4.90 3.23
CA SER A 27 -10.31 -5.95 2.62
C SER A 27 -10.27 -7.20 3.49
N TYR A 28 -10.05 -7.03 4.79
CA TYR A 28 -9.97 -8.11 5.76
C TYR A 28 -11.30 -8.89 5.82
N ILE A 29 -12.40 -8.17 6.02
CA ILE A 29 -13.73 -8.77 6.11
C ILE A 29 -14.15 -9.43 4.80
N ALA A 30 -13.90 -8.79 3.65
CA ALA A 30 -14.34 -9.30 2.37
C ALA A 30 -13.75 -10.68 2.03
N PHE A 31 -12.46 -10.90 2.30
CA PHE A 31 -11.82 -12.19 2.00
C PHE A 31 -12.33 -13.32 2.89
N ASP A 32 -12.51 -13.05 4.17
CA ASP A 32 -13.02 -14.05 5.10
C ASP A 32 -14.50 -14.39 4.80
N LEU A 33 -15.27 -13.42 4.31
CA LEU A 33 -16.64 -13.65 3.84
C LEU A 33 -16.69 -14.48 2.54
N PHE A 34 -15.81 -14.17 1.55
CA PHE A 34 -15.70 -14.97 0.33
C PHE A 34 -15.18 -16.39 0.61
N GLY A 35 -14.29 -16.53 1.58
CA GLY A 35 -13.76 -17.81 2.04
C GLY A 35 -14.76 -18.65 2.83
N GLY A 36 -15.87 -18.05 3.26
CA GLY A 36 -16.88 -18.72 4.09
C GLY A 36 -16.45 -18.87 5.56
N GLU A 37 -15.39 -18.21 5.99
CA GLU A 37 -14.89 -18.26 7.38
C GLU A 37 -15.64 -17.30 8.30
N LEU A 38 -16.29 -16.27 7.74
CA LEU A 38 -17.15 -15.34 8.46
C LEU A 38 -18.58 -15.44 7.97
N MET A 39 -19.52 -15.32 8.92
CA MET A 39 -20.94 -15.14 8.64
C MET A 39 -21.40 -13.79 9.18
N THR A 40 -22.35 -13.16 8.51
CA THR A 40 -22.97 -11.93 9.01
C THR A 40 -24.36 -12.22 9.51
N SER A 41 -24.67 -11.71 10.69
CA SER A 41 -26.02 -11.80 11.29
C SER A 41 -26.96 -10.68 10.84
N THR A 42 -26.43 -9.66 10.18
CA THR A 42 -27.19 -8.51 9.69
C THR A 42 -26.94 -8.33 8.20
N GLY A 43 -27.97 -8.25 7.39
CA GLY A 43 -28.03 -8.27 5.92
C GLY A 43 -27.07 -7.42 5.08
N ARG A 44 -25.93 -7.05 5.62
CA ARG A 44 -24.75 -6.52 4.93
C ARG A 44 -23.64 -7.55 5.13
N PRO A 45 -23.02 -7.93 4.23
CA PRO A 45 -22.72 -8.06 2.83
C PRO A 45 -23.10 -9.46 2.28
N ILE A 46 -24.37 -9.81 2.35
CA ILE A 46 -24.84 -11.10 1.83
C ILE A 46 -24.49 -11.30 0.35
N ASP A 47 -24.37 -10.18 -0.40
CA ASP A 47 -23.96 -10.22 -1.80
C ASP A 47 -22.52 -10.71 -1.97
N LEU A 48 -21.63 -10.44 -1.01
CA LEU A 48 -20.27 -10.97 -1.01
C LEU A 48 -20.28 -12.48 -0.74
N ILE A 49 -21.07 -12.95 0.23
CA ILE A 49 -21.21 -14.37 0.54
C ILE A 49 -21.77 -15.13 -0.67
N ASN A 50 -22.74 -14.54 -1.36
CA ASN A 50 -23.37 -15.12 -2.54
C ASN A 50 -22.57 -14.89 -3.83
N SER A 51 -21.38 -14.30 -3.75
CA SER A 51 -20.54 -13.94 -4.93
C SER A 51 -21.27 -13.04 -5.95
N LEU A 52 -22.23 -12.24 -5.48
CA LEU A 52 -23.03 -11.32 -6.32
C LEU A 52 -22.42 -9.93 -6.42
N SER A 53 -21.19 -9.74 -5.93
CA SER A 53 -20.52 -8.46 -5.97
C SER A 53 -20.15 -8.05 -7.40
N ASN A 54 -20.31 -6.78 -7.70
CA ASN A 54 -19.91 -6.15 -8.96
C ASN A 54 -19.03 -4.92 -8.69
N ALA A 55 -18.52 -4.29 -9.75
CA ALA A 55 -17.63 -3.14 -9.65
C ALA A 55 -18.24 -1.92 -8.92
N LEU A 56 -19.56 -1.84 -8.83
CA LEU A 56 -20.28 -0.76 -8.14
C LEU A 56 -20.59 -1.10 -6.68
N HIS A 57 -20.32 -2.33 -6.26
CA HIS A 57 -20.56 -2.73 -4.88
C HIS A 57 -19.71 -1.89 -3.93
N THR A 58 -20.34 -1.40 -2.84
CA THR A 58 -19.71 -0.47 -1.90
C THR A 58 -18.37 -0.98 -1.36
N PHE A 59 -18.25 -2.27 -1.08
CA PHE A 59 -16.99 -2.87 -0.61
C PHE A 59 -15.89 -2.82 -1.67
N VAL A 60 -16.21 -3.12 -2.92
CA VAL A 60 -15.26 -3.10 -4.03
C VAL A 60 -14.79 -1.67 -4.31
N SER A 61 -15.74 -0.74 -4.43
CA SER A 61 -15.45 0.67 -4.71
C SER A 61 -14.71 1.34 -3.53
N SER A 62 -15.04 0.99 -2.28
CA SER A 62 -14.35 1.51 -1.11
C SER A 62 -12.89 1.04 -1.03
N GLN A 63 -12.63 -0.22 -1.34
CA GLN A 63 -11.25 -0.73 -1.40
C GLN A 63 -10.45 -0.03 -2.50
N TRP A 64 -10.97 0.03 -3.71
CA TRP A 64 -10.33 0.72 -4.82
C TRP A 64 -9.99 2.17 -4.48
N ASN A 65 -10.99 2.93 -4.07
CA ASN A 65 -10.81 4.34 -3.73
C ASN A 65 -9.88 4.53 -2.52
N GLY A 66 -9.96 3.66 -1.53
CA GLY A 66 -9.10 3.69 -0.34
C GLY A 66 -7.63 3.49 -0.69
N TYR A 67 -7.30 2.49 -1.52
CA TYR A 67 -5.92 2.26 -1.96
C TYR A 67 -5.37 3.43 -2.78
N TYR A 68 -6.13 4.00 -3.71
CA TYR A 68 -5.66 5.14 -4.50
C TYR A 68 -5.55 6.43 -3.68
N LYS A 69 -6.40 6.64 -2.66
CA LYS A 69 -6.23 7.73 -1.70
C LYS A 69 -4.94 7.57 -0.88
N ALA A 70 -4.65 6.35 -0.41
CA ALA A 70 -3.41 6.07 0.30
C ALA A 70 -2.18 6.26 -0.61
N LEU A 71 -2.26 5.81 -1.87
CA LEU A 71 -1.22 5.98 -2.86
C LEU A 71 -0.92 7.46 -3.13
N LEU A 72 -1.96 8.31 -3.24
CA LEU A 72 -1.81 9.75 -3.40
C LEU A 72 -0.96 10.35 -2.26
N GLN A 73 -1.22 9.98 -1.02
CA GLN A 73 -0.46 10.46 0.14
C GLN A 73 0.98 9.94 0.14
N VAL A 74 1.17 8.67 -0.14
CA VAL A 74 2.50 8.06 -0.23
C VAL A 74 3.36 8.75 -1.29
N ASN A 75 2.83 8.96 -2.50
CA ASN A 75 3.55 9.64 -3.57
C ASN A 75 3.83 11.11 -3.25
N ASN A 76 2.91 11.83 -2.58
CA ASN A 76 3.14 13.21 -2.13
C ASN A 76 4.32 13.29 -1.16
N VAL A 77 4.33 12.45 -0.13
CA VAL A 77 5.39 12.45 0.87
C VAL A 77 6.74 12.05 0.25
N MET A 78 6.72 11.06 -0.64
CA MET A 78 7.92 10.62 -1.35
C MET A 78 8.52 11.75 -2.20
N SER A 79 7.69 12.45 -2.97
CA SER A 79 8.13 13.60 -3.79
C SER A 79 8.74 14.73 -2.93
N ILE A 80 8.16 15.02 -1.77
CA ILE A 80 8.72 16.01 -0.82
C ILE A 80 10.06 15.50 -0.27
N ALA A 81 10.15 14.25 0.14
CA ALA A 81 11.34 13.67 0.71
C ALA A 81 12.50 13.59 -0.30
N GLU A 82 12.22 13.32 -1.56
CA GLU A 82 13.20 13.30 -2.65
C GLU A 82 13.90 14.66 -2.85
N GLY A 83 13.19 15.76 -2.57
CA GLY A 83 13.74 17.13 -2.64
C GLY A 83 14.58 17.56 -1.43
N LEU A 84 14.67 16.75 -0.38
CA LEU A 84 15.42 17.07 0.83
C LEU A 84 16.89 16.62 0.73
N ALA A 85 17.77 17.27 1.51
CA ALA A 85 19.16 16.84 1.66
C ALA A 85 19.24 15.43 2.27
N ASP A 86 20.28 14.67 1.91
CA ASP A 86 20.47 13.32 2.42
C ASP A 86 20.62 13.30 3.95
N SER A 87 19.87 12.41 4.58
CA SER A 87 19.87 12.24 6.03
C SER A 87 19.22 10.90 6.42
N PRO A 88 19.55 10.34 7.59
CA PRO A 88 18.90 9.11 8.07
C PRO A 88 17.36 9.23 8.14
N THR A 89 16.85 10.40 8.54
CA THR A 89 15.40 10.65 8.58
C THR A 89 14.78 10.65 7.18
N ARG A 90 15.43 11.30 6.20
CA ARG A 90 14.98 11.27 4.80
C ARG A 90 14.97 9.83 4.27
N ASN A 91 16.02 9.08 4.51
CA ASN A 91 16.15 7.72 4.03
C ASN A 91 15.10 6.81 4.67
N ARG A 92 14.80 6.98 5.96
CA ARG A 92 13.68 6.30 6.62
C ARG A 92 12.35 6.61 5.92
N VAL A 93 12.05 7.89 5.69
CA VAL A 93 10.81 8.32 5.04
C VAL A 93 10.69 7.72 3.64
N LEU A 94 11.75 7.77 2.84
CA LEU A 94 11.75 7.18 1.50
C LEU A 94 11.57 5.66 1.54
N GLY A 95 12.28 4.97 2.42
CA GLY A 95 12.16 3.52 2.59
C GLY A 95 10.74 3.10 2.98
N GLU A 96 10.11 3.80 3.91
CA GLU A 96 8.73 3.54 4.31
C GLU A 96 7.72 3.85 3.20
N CYS A 97 7.90 4.96 2.46
CA CYS A 97 7.04 5.28 1.32
C CYS A 97 7.11 4.20 0.24
N ARG A 98 8.32 3.72 -0.09
CA ARG A 98 8.53 2.63 -1.05
C ARG A 98 7.87 1.34 -0.57
N TYR A 99 8.02 0.98 0.71
CA TYR A 99 7.36 -0.17 1.30
C TYR A 99 5.84 -0.07 1.20
N PHE A 100 5.24 1.07 1.58
CA PHE A 100 3.80 1.25 1.52
C PHE A 100 3.26 1.25 0.09
N ARG A 101 3.98 1.83 -0.86
CA ARG A 101 3.57 1.79 -2.27
C ARG A 101 3.58 0.35 -2.80
N ALA A 102 4.62 -0.40 -2.51
CA ALA A 102 4.68 -1.82 -2.84
C ALA A 102 3.53 -2.61 -2.22
N TYR A 103 3.23 -2.40 -0.94
CA TYR A 103 2.11 -3.06 -0.26
C TYR A 103 0.76 -2.71 -0.89
N ILE A 104 0.53 -1.43 -1.20
CA ILE A 104 -0.71 -0.98 -1.86
C ILE A 104 -0.86 -1.66 -3.23
N TYR A 105 0.20 -1.68 -4.05
CA TYR A 105 0.15 -2.34 -5.37
C TYR A 105 0.03 -3.85 -5.27
N LEU A 106 0.65 -4.49 -4.30
CA LEU A 106 0.41 -5.91 -4.02
C LEU A 106 -1.07 -6.17 -3.75
N CYS A 107 -1.70 -5.34 -2.93
CA CYS A 107 -3.12 -5.44 -2.65
C CYS A 107 -3.99 -5.18 -3.89
N LEU A 108 -3.65 -4.18 -4.68
CA LEU A 108 -4.38 -3.83 -5.91
C LEU A 108 -4.28 -4.94 -6.95
N VAL A 109 -3.07 -5.39 -7.28
CA VAL A 109 -2.86 -6.37 -8.35
C VAL A 109 -3.43 -7.74 -8.01
N THR A 110 -3.33 -8.17 -6.76
CA THR A 110 -3.90 -9.45 -6.32
C THR A 110 -5.42 -9.48 -6.30
N ARG A 111 -6.08 -8.32 -6.19
CA ARG A 111 -7.54 -8.21 -6.11
C ARG A 111 -8.20 -7.82 -7.43
N PHE A 112 -7.55 -6.95 -8.19
CA PHE A 112 -8.16 -6.30 -9.35
C PHE A 112 -7.47 -6.66 -10.67
N GLY A 113 -6.33 -7.37 -10.62
CA GLY A 113 -5.54 -7.68 -11.82
C GLY A 113 -4.89 -6.43 -12.41
N ASP A 114 -5.25 -6.08 -13.63
CA ASP A 114 -4.78 -4.87 -14.32
C ASP A 114 -5.27 -3.61 -13.60
N VAL A 115 -4.35 -2.72 -13.26
CA VAL A 115 -4.61 -1.50 -12.49
C VAL A 115 -3.77 -0.33 -13.00
N PRO A 116 -4.22 0.93 -12.87
CA PRO A 116 -3.38 2.09 -13.16
C PRO A 116 -2.11 2.11 -12.30
N VAL A 117 -0.94 2.14 -12.92
CA VAL A 117 0.37 2.18 -12.24
C VAL A 117 0.87 3.61 -12.15
N LEU A 118 0.64 4.25 -11.00
CA LEU A 118 0.96 5.65 -10.74
C LEU A 118 2.26 5.78 -9.94
N ARG A 119 3.36 6.03 -10.63
CA ARG A 119 4.66 6.31 -9.98
C ARG A 119 4.72 7.70 -9.35
N GLN A 120 3.88 8.61 -9.83
CA GLN A 120 3.70 9.98 -9.37
C GLN A 120 2.21 10.34 -9.41
N ASN A 121 1.82 11.36 -8.66
CA ASN A 121 0.45 11.84 -8.68
C ASN A 121 0.13 12.53 -10.01
N THR A 122 -1.05 12.26 -10.53
CA THR A 122 -1.56 12.88 -11.76
C THR A 122 -3.05 13.19 -11.61
N GLN A 123 -3.51 14.24 -12.29
CA GLN A 123 -4.92 14.56 -12.44
C GLN A 123 -5.48 14.07 -13.79
N ALA A 124 -4.63 13.53 -14.64
CA ALA A 124 -5.06 12.98 -15.92
C ALA A 124 -5.87 11.69 -15.71
N LYS A 125 -6.82 11.45 -16.59
CA LYS A 125 -7.48 10.14 -16.67
C LYS A 125 -6.45 9.13 -17.18
N VAL A 126 -6.25 8.08 -16.42
CA VAL A 126 -5.33 6.99 -16.73
C VAL A 126 -6.10 5.72 -17.05
N SER A 127 -5.61 4.95 -17.99
CA SER A 127 -6.08 3.59 -18.28
C SER A 127 -5.49 2.61 -17.27
N ARG A 128 -5.98 1.38 -17.29
CA ARG A 128 -5.33 0.28 -16.58
C ARG A 128 -4.09 -0.15 -17.35
N ASP A 129 -3.03 -0.41 -16.62
CA ASP A 129 -1.81 -1.02 -17.11
C ASP A 129 -1.86 -2.53 -16.86
N PRO A 130 -1.13 -3.34 -17.63
CA PRO A 130 -1.02 -4.78 -17.38
C PRO A 130 -0.53 -5.07 -15.96
N ALA A 131 -1.05 -6.12 -15.35
CA ALA A 131 -0.67 -6.55 -14.00
C ALA A 131 0.85 -6.75 -13.82
N SER A 132 1.56 -7.15 -14.89
CA SER A 132 3.01 -7.28 -14.89
C SER A 132 3.73 -5.99 -14.49
N MET A 133 3.26 -4.82 -14.96
CA MET A 133 3.84 -3.53 -14.61
C MET A 133 3.65 -3.19 -13.12
N ALA A 134 2.52 -3.58 -12.54
CA ALA A 134 2.30 -3.42 -11.10
C ALA A 134 3.24 -4.33 -10.30
N TRP A 135 3.44 -5.57 -10.72
CA TRP A 135 4.38 -6.49 -10.10
C TRP A 135 5.82 -6.01 -10.19
N GLU A 136 6.26 -5.49 -11.35
CA GLU A 136 7.58 -4.88 -11.51
C GLU A 136 7.79 -3.71 -10.54
N LEU A 137 6.80 -2.80 -10.42
CA LEU A 137 6.87 -1.70 -9.47
C LEU A 137 6.94 -2.19 -8.02
N VAL A 138 6.23 -3.25 -7.66
CA VAL A 138 6.29 -3.86 -6.33
C VAL A 138 7.71 -4.35 -6.02
N GLU A 139 8.35 -5.08 -6.95
CA GLU A 139 9.72 -5.57 -6.76
C GLU A 139 10.72 -4.41 -6.67
N GLU A 140 10.66 -3.43 -7.58
CA GLU A 140 11.50 -2.23 -7.56
C GLU A 140 11.40 -1.45 -6.24
N ASP A 141 10.18 -1.23 -5.77
CA ASP A 141 9.94 -0.47 -4.54
C ASP A 141 10.43 -1.21 -3.29
N LEU A 142 10.28 -2.52 -3.25
CA LEU A 142 10.81 -3.33 -2.14
C LEU A 142 12.33 -3.39 -2.15
N ASP A 143 12.97 -3.40 -3.33
CA ASP A 143 14.41 -3.34 -3.44
C ASP A 143 14.94 -1.98 -2.98
N ALA A 144 14.31 -0.88 -3.41
CA ALA A 144 14.63 0.45 -2.97
C ALA A 144 14.40 0.64 -1.46
N ALA A 145 13.28 0.14 -0.91
CA ALA A 145 12.99 0.19 0.52
C ALA A 145 14.07 -0.55 1.33
N SER A 146 14.52 -1.70 0.85
CA SER A 146 15.60 -2.46 1.46
C SER A 146 16.90 -1.67 1.53
N GLY A 147 17.25 -0.93 0.45
CA GLY A 147 18.42 -0.08 0.42
C GLY A 147 18.33 1.09 1.39
N PHE A 148 17.22 1.82 1.37
CA PHE A 148 17.00 2.99 2.24
C PHE A 148 16.94 2.66 3.73
N LEU A 149 16.39 1.50 4.09
CA LEU A 149 16.23 1.07 5.49
C LEU A 149 17.42 0.25 6.02
N ASN A 150 18.40 -0.05 5.15
CA ASN A 150 19.58 -0.81 5.56
C ASN A 150 20.39 -0.05 6.63
N GLY A 151 20.72 -0.72 7.71
CA GLY A 151 21.49 -0.14 8.81
C GLY A 151 20.72 0.84 9.69
N LEU A 152 19.45 1.11 9.40
CA LEU A 152 18.60 1.90 10.29
C LEU A 152 17.99 1.00 11.36
N SER A 153 18.21 1.37 12.63
CA SER A 153 17.57 0.66 13.75
C SER A 153 16.05 0.88 13.68
N ALA A 154 15.29 -0.17 13.94
CA ALA A 154 13.86 -0.03 14.19
C ALA A 154 13.68 0.48 15.62
N ASP A 155 13.80 1.78 15.83
CA ASP A 155 13.71 2.40 17.16
C ASP A 155 12.31 2.26 17.78
N SER A 156 11.36 1.73 17.05
CA SER A 156 9.99 1.53 17.48
C SER A 156 9.32 0.40 16.72
N PHE A 157 8.50 -0.38 17.43
CA PHE A 157 7.61 -1.38 16.86
C PHE A 157 6.64 -0.80 15.79
N TYR A 158 6.43 0.50 15.81
CA TYR A 158 5.48 1.19 14.93
C TYR A 158 6.05 1.58 13.55
N TYR A 159 7.34 1.40 13.30
CA TYR A 159 7.98 1.73 12.02
C TYR A 159 8.24 0.50 11.17
N VAL A 160 8.29 0.71 9.84
CA VAL A 160 8.70 -0.36 8.92
C VAL A 160 10.15 -0.74 9.21
N SER A 161 10.36 -2.00 9.58
CA SER A 161 11.69 -2.56 9.81
C SER A 161 12.26 -3.23 8.56
N PRO A 162 13.59 -3.41 8.46
CA PRO A 162 14.19 -4.22 7.39
C PRO A 162 13.61 -5.64 7.31
N ALA A 163 13.28 -6.22 8.47
CA ALA A 163 12.63 -7.53 8.52
C ALA A 163 11.23 -7.53 7.89
N ALA A 164 10.43 -6.46 8.08
CA ALA A 164 9.13 -6.32 7.43
C ALA A 164 9.26 -6.25 5.91
N VAL A 165 10.26 -5.54 5.39
CA VAL A 165 10.56 -5.50 3.94
C VAL A 165 10.90 -6.89 3.42
N THR A 166 11.77 -7.62 4.12
CA THR A 166 12.18 -8.99 3.75
C THR A 166 10.97 -9.94 3.75
N ALA A 167 10.11 -9.86 4.75
CA ALA A 167 8.89 -10.67 4.83
C ALA A 167 7.93 -10.38 3.66
N LEU A 168 7.77 -9.10 3.30
CA LEU A 168 6.93 -8.73 2.17
C LEU A 168 7.53 -9.18 0.84
N LYS A 169 8.86 -9.07 0.66
CA LYS A 169 9.58 -9.64 -0.50
C LYS A 169 9.33 -11.14 -0.65
N ALA A 170 9.45 -11.89 0.43
CA ALA A 170 9.19 -13.33 0.41
C ALA A 170 7.75 -13.64 -0.03
N ARG A 171 6.78 -12.90 0.49
CA ARG A 171 5.37 -13.03 0.08
C ARG A 171 5.17 -12.73 -1.41
N VAL A 172 5.77 -11.66 -1.93
CA VAL A 172 5.70 -11.29 -3.36
C VAL A 172 6.30 -12.40 -4.24
N LYS A 173 7.45 -12.95 -3.85
CA LYS A 173 8.07 -14.07 -4.57
C LYS A 173 7.18 -15.31 -4.63
N LEU A 174 6.45 -15.62 -3.55
CA LEU A 174 5.47 -16.71 -3.57
C LEU A 174 4.36 -16.48 -4.59
N TYR A 175 3.82 -15.26 -4.67
CA TYR A 175 2.81 -14.92 -5.70
C TYR A 175 3.35 -15.04 -7.11
N LEU A 176 4.60 -14.68 -7.33
CA LEU A 176 5.25 -14.74 -8.65
C LEU A 176 5.81 -16.14 -9.00
N GLY A 177 5.70 -17.12 -8.11
CA GLY A 177 6.29 -18.44 -8.29
C GLY A 177 7.83 -18.43 -8.35
N LYS A 178 8.47 -17.36 -7.89
CA LYS A 178 9.95 -17.22 -7.84
C LYS A 178 10.47 -17.86 -6.55
N LYS A 179 11.48 -18.72 -6.69
CA LYS A 179 12.20 -19.32 -5.55
C LYS A 179 13.37 -18.46 -5.11
#